data_2a4d2198c43fd47db99ecac31119cc88
#
_entry.id   2a4d2198c43fd47db99ecac31119cc88
#
_cell.length_a   1.000
_cell.length_b   1.000
_cell.length_c   1.000
_cell.angle_alpha   90.00
_cell.angle_beta   90.00
_cell.angle_gamma   90.00
#
_symmetry.space_group_name_H-M   'P 1'
#
loop_
_entity.id
_entity.type
_entity.pdbx_description
1 polymer ?
#
loop_
_entity_poly.entity_id
_entity_poly.type
_entity_poly.pdbx_seq_one_letter_code
_entity_poly.pdbx_strand_id
1 'polypeptide(L)'
;MSQETHGALSEAPEETAWRVPGRVEVLGKHTDYAGGSVLVGAVDRAITARARRVSGPPGSLTATTDYGDPVTLRAGVDPGLEPGHWGRYLQTVLDRLTLNFGAGAAAHLSLSSDLPPASGMSSSSALVCATALALASLNGWDEDPRWIESMPDRLSLAGYLAAVEGGRAWRDLPGTSGVGTRGGSEDHTGMLCGAQDRLLLAGFDPMRIDRTISFPTQWALVVGVSGVLAHKTGAALEDYNRGPSTVQAVLARWNETTGRTDASLAGAVRHLVGEATGEQAAGDPALKELLGLCEPGYERQRIEQFLIESLVLVPAGARMIAAADPGVGEVLRRSQELADRGLGNQVPQTRLMVSLARQAGAIGASSFGAGWGGSVYALVRADEAEAFAAQWLGAYRDREPSAEQAAVIVTRPGPGACRLL
;
A
#
# COMPACT_ATOMS: atom_id res chain seq x y z
N MET A 1 22.35 -49.64 13.96
CA MET A 1 20.90 -49.47 13.78
C MET A 1 20.53 -48.15 14.44
N SER A 2 20.59 -47.05 13.70
CA SER A 2 20.18 -45.71 14.15
C SER A 2 18.88 -45.42 13.44
N GLN A 3 17.78 -45.41 14.18
CA GLN A 3 16.47 -44.96 13.68
C GLN A 3 16.54 -43.44 13.55
N GLU A 4 16.57 -42.96 12.32
CA GLU A 4 16.22 -41.56 12.01
C GLU A 4 14.73 -41.37 12.32
N THR A 5 14.47 -40.62 13.37
CA THR A 5 13.13 -40.11 13.65
C THR A 5 12.79 -39.06 12.59
N HIS A 6 12.05 -39.45 11.57
CA HIS A 6 11.33 -38.51 10.72
C HIS A 6 10.37 -37.75 11.62
N GLY A 7 10.65 -36.46 11.84
CA GLY A 7 9.71 -35.56 12.45
C GLY A 7 8.42 -35.57 11.61
N ALA A 8 7.30 -35.93 12.23
CA ALA A 8 5.98 -35.88 11.61
C ALA A 8 5.74 -34.42 11.16
N LEU A 9 5.62 -34.21 9.85
CA LEU A 9 5.07 -32.97 9.30
C LEU A 9 3.69 -32.80 9.95
N SER A 10 3.46 -31.68 10.62
CA SER A 10 2.15 -31.30 11.16
C SER A 10 1.14 -31.41 10.01
N GLU A 11 0.05 -32.16 10.22
CA GLU A 11 -1.02 -32.20 9.21
C GLU A 11 -1.52 -30.77 9.01
N ALA A 12 -1.53 -30.32 7.76
CA ALA A 12 -1.99 -28.99 7.42
C ALA A 12 -3.45 -28.79 7.90
N PRO A 13 -3.80 -27.63 8.46
CA PRO A 13 -5.08 -27.42 9.13
C PRO A 13 -6.27 -27.57 8.17
N GLU A 14 -7.42 -28.00 8.69
CA GLU A 14 -8.68 -28.07 7.94
C GLU A 14 -9.29 -26.67 7.72
N GLU A 15 -8.99 -25.73 8.60
CA GLU A 15 -9.45 -24.34 8.54
C GLU A 15 -8.37 -23.40 9.07
N THR A 16 -8.33 -22.19 8.52
CA THR A 16 -7.45 -21.11 8.97
C THR A 16 -8.15 -19.77 8.79
N ALA A 17 -7.76 -18.77 9.59
CA ALA A 17 -8.28 -17.42 9.47
C ALA A 17 -7.19 -16.38 9.69
N TRP A 18 -7.21 -15.35 8.86
CA TRP A 18 -6.29 -14.22 8.92
C TRP A 18 -7.05 -12.91 8.90
N ARG A 19 -6.56 -11.94 9.69
CA ARG A 19 -7.01 -10.56 9.68
C ARG A 19 -5.89 -9.69 9.12
N VAL A 20 -6.18 -8.95 8.03
CA VAL A 20 -5.23 -8.08 7.35
C VAL A 20 -5.79 -6.66 7.33
N PRO A 21 -5.12 -5.71 8.00
CA PRO A 21 -5.59 -4.33 8.07
C PRO A 21 -5.43 -3.61 6.73
N GLY A 22 -6.17 -2.49 6.56
CA GLY A 22 -5.77 -1.46 5.62
C GLY A 22 -4.59 -0.64 6.13
N ARG A 23 -4.19 0.38 5.36
CA ARG A 23 -3.10 1.27 5.75
C ARG A 23 -3.45 2.74 5.49
N VAL A 24 -2.80 3.64 6.22
CA VAL A 24 -2.71 5.07 5.90
C VAL A 24 -1.27 5.42 5.58
N GLU A 25 -1.04 5.96 4.38
CA GLU A 25 0.21 6.61 3.99
C GLU A 25 0.17 8.04 4.53
N VAL A 26 1.01 8.34 5.52
CA VAL A 26 1.08 9.67 6.11
C VAL A 26 1.93 10.60 5.24
N LEU A 27 3.06 10.12 4.75
CA LEU A 27 3.97 10.81 3.85
C LEU A 27 4.68 9.80 2.94
N GLY A 28 5.16 10.24 1.80
CA GLY A 28 5.88 9.39 0.86
C GLY A 28 5.07 9.06 -0.39
N LYS A 29 4.16 9.96 -0.77
CA LYS A 29 3.22 9.76 -1.88
C LYS A 29 3.91 9.33 -3.16
N HIS A 30 3.60 8.09 -3.60
CA HIS A 30 4.13 7.54 -4.84
C HIS A 30 5.67 7.48 -4.90
N THR A 31 6.36 7.32 -3.75
CA THR A 31 7.83 7.22 -3.72
C THR A 31 8.33 5.79 -3.74
N ASP A 32 7.55 4.83 -3.30
CA ASP A 32 7.91 3.43 -3.08
C ASP A 32 8.39 2.71 -4.37
N TYR A 33 7.66 2.84 -5.47
CA TYR A 33 8.05 2.25 -6.75
C TYR A 33 9.29 2.94 -7.39
N ALA A 34 9.67 4.11 -6.88
CA ALA A 34 10.90 4.82 -7.23
C ALA A 34 12.07 4.51 -6.27
N GLY A 35 11.86 3.61 -5.29
CA GLY A 35 12.85 3.23 -4.28
C GLY A 35 12.96 4.21 -3.10
N GLY A 36 12.07 5.22 -3.03
CA GLY A 36 12.10 6.27 -2.01
C GLY A 36 11.62 5.81 -0.65
N SER A 37 11.43 6.77 0.26
CA SER A 37 10.99 6.53 1.63
C SER A 37 9.53 6.90 1.85
N VAL A 38 8.87 6.21 2.77
CA VAL A 38 7.49 6.48 3.19
C VAL A 38 7.35 6.50 4.71
N LEU A 39 6.32 7.17 5.18
CA LEU A 39 5.83 7.10 6.55
C LEU A 39 4.40 6.53 6.53
N VAL A 40 4.24 5.27 6.90
CA VAL A 40 3.01 4.49 6.73
C VAL A 40 2.62 3.78 8.02
N GLY A 41 1.34 3.58 8.25
CA GLY A 41 0.83 2.78 9.37
C GLY A 41 -0.34 1.90 8.96
N ALA A 42 -0.47 0.72 9.56
CA ALA A 42 -1.69 -0.05 9.51
C ALA A 42 -2.82 0.72 10.21
N VAL A 43 -4.06 0.50 9.81
CA VAL A 43 -5.24 1.01 10.53
C VAL A 43 -5.92 -0.11 11.34
N ASP A 44 -6.89 0.25 12.16
CA ASP A 44 -7.66 -0.71 12.96
C ASP A 44 -8.79 -1.41 12.19
N ARG A 45 -9.00 -1.03 10.92
CA ARG A 45 -9.95 -1.65 9.99
C ARG A 45 -9.25 -2.66 9.09
N ALA A 46 -9.95 -3.77 8.77
CA ALA A 46 -9.29 -4.90 8.13
C ALA A 46 -10.22 -5.74 7.25
N ILE A 47 -9.62 -6.60 6.44
CA ILE A 47 -10.27 -7.76 5.82
C ILE A 47 -9.95 -8.99 6.67
N THR A 48 -10.96 -9.78 6.97
CA THR A 48 -10.82 -11.11 7.56
C THR A 48 -11.10 -12.16 6.51
N ALA A 49 -10.12 -13.03 6.27
CA ALA A 49 -10.23 -14.17 5.37
C ALA A 49 -10.23 -15.48 6.17
N ARG A 50 -11.27 -16.30 6.01
CA ARG A 50 -11.39 -17.65 6.55
C ARG A 50 -11.35 -18.64 5.41
N ALA A 51 -10.35 -19.50 5.38
CA ALA A 51 -10.21 -20.55 4.38
C ALA A 51 -10.41 -21.93 5.01
N ARG A 52 -11.20 -22.76 4.38
CA ARG A 52 -11.41 -24.17 4.80
C ARG A 52 -11.29 -25.11 3.62
N ARG A 53 -10.81 -26.32 3.88
CA ARG A 53 -10.75 -27.39 2.88
C ARG A 53 -12.19 -27.81 2.50
N VAL A 54 -12.38 -28.11 1.23
CA VAL A 54 -13.63 -28.65 0.70
C VAL A 54 -13.33 -29.80 -0.26
N SER A 55 -14.34 -30.62 -0.54
CA SER A 55 -14.23 -31.63 -1.60
C SER A 55 -14.19 -30.96 -2.97
N GLY A 56 -13.23 -31.33 -3.80
CA GLY A 56 -13.06 -30.77 -5.14
C GLY A 56 -11.69 -31.04 -5.74
N PRO A 57 -11.49 -30.65 -7.00
CA PRO A 57 -10.19 -30.83 -7.64
C PRO A 57 -9.14 -29.88 -7.03
N PRO A 58 -7.87 -30.31 -6.89
CA PRO A 58 -6.79 -29.44 -6.44
C PRO A 58 -6.69 -28.16 -7.28
N GLY A 59 -6.33 -27.05 -6.64
CA GLY A 59 -6.23 -25.74 -7.29
C GLY A 59 -7.57 -25.08 -7.60
N SER A 60 -8.68 -25.55 -7.02
CA SER A 60 -9.99 -24.87 -7.10
C SER A 60 -10.28 -24.05 -5.84
N LEU A 61 -10.93 -22.91 -6.03
CA LEU A 61 -11.30 -21.97 -4.98
C LEU A 61 -12.72 -21.47 -5.20
N THR A 62 -13.61 -21.64 -4.22
CA THR A 62 -14.86 -20.91 -4.15
C THR A 62 -14.71 -19.79 -3.14
N ALA A 63 -15.24 -18.60 -3.40
CA ALA A 63 -15.14 -17.50 -2.43
C ALA A 63 -16.45 -16.73 -2.32
N THR A 64 -16.76 -16.31 -1.10
CA THR A 64 -17.90 -15.47 -0.74
C THR A 64 -17.43 -14.21 0.00
N THR A 65 -18.19 -13.13 -0.16
CA THR A 65 -17.94 -11.85 0.51
C THR A 65 -19.25 -11.13 0.81
N ASP A 66 -19.23 -10.20 1.77
CA ASP A 66 -20.38 -9.34 2.09
C ASP A 66 -20.63 -8.25 1.03
N TYR A 67 -19.73 -8.08 0.05
CA TYR A 67 -19.70 -6.95 -0.90
C TYR A 67 -19.85 -7.34 -2.36
N GLY A 68 -20.15 -8.59 -2.67
CA GLY A 68 -20.31 -9.03 -4.08
C GLY A 68 -20.79 -10.47 -4.21
N ASP A 69 -21.10 -10.84 -5.44
CA ASP A 69 -21.56 -12.19 -5.76
C ASP A 69 -20.45 -13.23 -5.54
N PRO A 70 -20.80 -14.46 -5.12
CA PRO A 70 -19.83 -15.56 -4.99
C PRO A 70 -19.07 -15.83 -6.29
N VAL A 71 -17.79 -16.20 -6.18
CA VAL A 71 -16.96 -16.58 -7.31
C VAL A 71 -16.46 -18.02 -7.19
N THR A 72 -16.29 -18.67 -8.34
CA THR A 72 -15.64 -19.99 -8.46
C THR A 72 -14.45 -19.82 -9.39
N LEU A 73 -13.26 -20.17 -8.88
CA LEU A 73 -11.99 -19.95 -9.53
C LEU A 73 -11.23 -21.26 -9.65
N ARG A 74 -10.33 -21.35 -10.62
CA ARG A 74 -9.41 -22.47 -10.80
C ARG A 74 -8.07 -21.97 -11.26
N ALA A 75 -7.01 -22.46 -10.66
CA ALA A 75 -5.64 -22.09 -11.00
C ALA A 75 -5.36 -22.31 -12.49
N GLY A 76 -4.78 -21.31 -13.15
CA GLY A 76 -4.42 -21.34 -14.56
C GLY A 76 -5.60 -21.22 -15.55
N VAL A 77 -6.80 -20.94 -15.06
CA VAL A 77 -8.00 -20.78 -15.90
C VAL A 77 -8.53 -19.34 -15.78
N ASP A 78 -8.69 -18.65 -16.91
CA ASP A 78 -9.31 -17.31 -16.89
C ASP A 78 -10.75 -17.42 -16.38
N PRO A 79 -11.12 -16.72 -15.30
CA PRO A 79 -12.47 -16.78 -14.74
C PRO A 79 -13.51 -16.03 -15.56
N GLY A 80 -13.12 -15.32 -16.63
CA GLY A 80 -14.03 -14.52 -17.45
C GLY A 80 -14.63 -13.31 -16.72
N LEU A 81 -14.03 -12.86 -15.63
CA LEU A 81 -14.50 -11.72 -14.84
C LEU A 81 -14.05 -10.38 -15.45
N GLU A 82 -14.90 -9.36 -15.35
CA GLU A 82 -14.57 -8.02 -15.84
C GLU A 82 -13.33 -7.42 -15.16
N PRO A 83 -12.56 -6.54 -15.83
CA PRO A 83 -11.48 -5.80 -15.23
C PRO A 83 -11.94 -5.04 -13.97
N GLY A 84 -11.20 -5.18 -12.86
CA GLY A 84 -11.56 -4.55 -11.59
C GLY A 84 -12.49 -5.38 -10.71
N HIS A 85 -13.03 -6.48 -11.19
CA HIS A 85 -13.83 -7.37 -10.36
C HIS A 85 -12.97 -7.98 -9.23
N TRP A 86 -13.49 -8.01 -8.00
CA TRP A 86 -12.77 -8.46 -6.81
C TRP A 86 -12.18 -9.88 -6.95
N GLY A 87 -12.87 -10.77 -7.63
CA GLY A 87 -12.42 -12.14 -7.89
C GLY A 87 -11.15 -12.24 -8.73
N ARG A 88 -10.77 -11.20 -9.51
CA ARG A 88 -9.50 -11.19 -10.25
C ARG A 88 -8.29 -11.11 -9.34
N TYR A 89 -8.40 -10.42 -8.20
CA TYR A 89 -7.34 -10.38 -7.19
C TYR A 89 -7.13 -11.77 -6.58
N LEU A 90 -8.21 -12.49 -6.30
CA LEU A 90 -8.14 -13.86 -5.80
C LEU A 90 -7.54 -14.81 -6.85
N GLN A 91 -7.96 -14.69 -8.12
CA GLN A 91 -7.39 -15.49 -9.22
C GLN A 91 -5.88 -15.26 -9.33
N THR A 92 -5.44 -14.00 -9.27
CA THR A 92 -4.01 -13.63 -9.30
C THR A 92 -3.22 -14.31 -8.18
N VAL A 93 -3.77 -14.32 -6.96
CA VAL A 93 -3.15 -15.00 -5.81
C VAL A 93 -3.12 -16.52 -6.02
N LEU A 94 -4.25 -17.11 -6.43
CA LEU A 94 -4.38 -18.55 -6.65
C LEU A 94 -3.38 -19.05 -7.71
N ASP A 95 -3.30 -18.35 -8.85
CA ASP A 95 -2.39 -18.66 -9.95
C ASP A 95 -0.93 -18.59 -9.49
N ARG A 96 -0.59 -17.52 -8.76
CA ARG A 96 0.76 -17.28 -8.30
C ARG A 96 1.21 -18.31 -7.27
N LEU A 97 0.39 -18.59 -6.25
CA LEU A 97 0.73 -19.57 -5.23
C LEU A 97 0.82 -20.97 -5.82
N THR A 98 -0.09 -21.33 -6.73
CA THR A 98 -0.05 -22.59 -7.46
C THR A 98 1.24 -22.74 -8.30
N LEU A 99 1.63 -21.67 -9.01
CA LEU A 99 2.88 -21.67 -9.81
C LEU A 99 4.11 -21.85 -8.93
N ASN A 100 4.15 -21.17 -7.77
CA ASN A 100 5.34 -21.14 -6.92
C ASN A 100 5.43 -22.37 -5.99
N PHE A 101 4.31 -22.91 -5.50
CA PHE A 101 4.30 -23.93 -4.44
C PHE A 101 3.53 -25.20 -4.80
N GLY A 102 2.91 -25.24 -5.96
CA GLY A 102 2.10 -26.38 -6.42
C GLY A 102 0.61 -26.19 -6.16
N ALA A 103 -0.20 -27.07 -6.74
CA ALA A 103 -1.65 -27.03 -6.58
C ALA A 103 -2.06 -27.36 -5.14
N GLY A 104 -2.74 -26.45 -4.47
CA GLY A 104 -3.29 -26.66 -3.13
C GLY A 104 -4.59 -27.47 -3.15
N ALA A 105 -5.07 -27.83 -1.97
CA ALA A 105 -6.36 -28.46 -1.79
C ALA A 105 -7.49 -27.55 -2.33
N ALA A 106 -8.61 -28.15 -2.72
CA ALA A 106 -9.83 -27.40 -3.00
C ALA A 106 -10.26 -26.66 -1.74
N ALA A 107 -10.56 -25.36 -1.86
CA ALA A 107 -10.84 -24.51 -0.73
C ALA A 107 -12.10 -23.68 -0.92
N HIS A 108 -12.74 -23.33 0.21
CA HIS A 108 -13.73 -22.27 0.30
C HIS A 108 -13.18 -21.12 1.14
N LEU A 109 -13.24 -19.90 0.61
CA LEU A 109 -12.77 -18.67 1.24
C LEU A 109 -13.97 -17.79 1.57
N SER A 110 -14.17 -17.48 2.85
CA SER A 110 -15.14 -16.49 3.30
C SER A 110 -14.41 -15.21 3.67
N LEU A 111 -14.83 -14.10 3.08
CA LEU A 111 -14.26 -12.77 3.28
C LEU A 111 -15.28 -11.85 3.95
N SER A 112 -14.86 -11.17 5.01
CA SER A 112 -15.60 -10.06 5.61
C SER A 112 -14.68 -8.85 5.75
N SER A 113 -15.23 -7.63 5.67
CA SER A 113 -14.44 -6.41 5.70
C SER A 113 -15.15 -5.30 6.46
N ASP A 114 -14.42 -4.63 7.35
CA ASP A 114 -14.80 -3.36 7.96
C ASP A 114 -14.04 -2.16 7.35
N LEU A 115 -13.23 -2.40 6.29
CA LEU A 115 -12.68 -1.36 5.44
C LEU A 115 -13.76 -0.84 4.48
N PRO A 116 -14.02 0.47 4.41
CA PRO A 116 -14.94 1.00 3.41
C PRO A 116 -14.46 0.68 1.98
N PRO A 117 -15.35 0.23 1.09
CA PRO A 117 -15.01 -0.05 -0.30
C PRO A 117 -14.38 1.16 -0.99
N ALA A 118 -13.33 0.92 -1.78
CA ALA A 118 -12.62 1.94 -2.58
C ALA A 118 -12.22 3.22 -1.81
N SER A 119 -12.00 3.08 -0.50
CA SER A 119 -11.64 4.18 0.40
C SER A 119 -10.20 4.66 0.28
N GLY A 120 -9.40 4.12 -0.64
CA GLY A 120 -7.97 4.47 -0.72
C GLY A 120 -7.10 3.87 0.40
N MET A 121 -7.66 3.13 1.35
CA MET A 121 -6.93 2.39 2.40
C MET A 121 -6.36 1.05 1.91
N SER A 122 -6.21 0.89 0.59
CA SER A 122 -5.68 -0.29 -0.11
C SER A 122 -6.42 -1.60 0.22
N SER A 123 -7.75 -1.56 0.18
CA SER A 123 -8.58 -2.77 0.35
C SER A 123 -8.23 -3.88 -0.66
N SER A 124 -7.81 -3.54 -1.88
CA SER A 124 -7.32 -4.51 -2.88
C SER A 124 -6.07 -5.25 -2.41
N SER A 125 -5.06 -4.53 -1.93
CA SER A 125 -3.82 -5.15 -1.42
C SER A 125 -4.07 -5.92 -0.12
N ALA A 126 -4.99 -5.43 0.74
CA ALA A 126 -5.44 -6.19 1.92
C ALA A 126 -6.13 -7.50 1.51
N LEU A 127 -6.92 -7.48 0.43
CA LEU A 127 -7.57 -8.68 -0.12
C LEU A 127 -6.53 -9.69 -0.66
N VAL A 128 -5.52 -9.20 -1.41
CA VAL A 128 -4.39 -10.03 -1.88
C VAL A 128 -3.67 -10.68 -0.69
N CYS A 129 -3.29 -9.87 0.30
CA CYS A 129 -2.59 -10.36 1.49
C CYS A 129 -3.43 -11.38 2.28
N ALA A 130 -4.70 -11.06 2.55
CA ALA A 130 -5.58 -11.93 3.33
C ALA A 130 -5.82 -13.28 2.64
N THR A 131 -6.06 -13.25 1.32
CA THR A 131 -6.22 -14.46 0.50
C THR A 131 -4.95 -15.30 0.49
N ALA A 132 -3.79 -14.67 0.24
CA ALA A 132 -2.52 -15.36 0.16
C ALA A 132 -2.13 -16.02 1.49
N LEU A 133 -2.26 -15.30 2.60
CA LEU A 133 -1.95 -15.81 3.94
C LEU A 133 -2.89 -16.95 4.34
N ALA A 134 -4.20 -16.79 4.08
CA ALA A 134 -5.16 -17.85 4.40
C ALA A 134 -4.92 -19.12 3.57
N LEU A 135 -4.66 -18.99 2.27
CA LEU A 135 -4.37 -20.15 1.42
C LEU A 135 -3.00 -20.78 1.72
N ALA A 136 -1.98 -19.96 2.05
CA ALA A 136 -0.67 -20.46 2.41
C ALA A 136 -0.74 -21.32 3.68
N SER A 137 -1.35 -20.80 4.74
CA SER A 137 -1.50 -21.53 5.99
C SER A 137 -2.40 -22.77 5.85
N LEU A 138 -3.47 -22.70 5.02
CA LEU A 138 -4.34 -23.86 4.78
C LEU A 138 -3.60 -25.02 4.09
N ASN A 139 -2.65 -24.71 3.22
CA ASN A 139 -1.91 -25.70 2.43
C ASN A 139 -0.53 -26.04 3.01
N GLY A 140 -0.12 -25.39 4.12
CA GLY A 140 1.22 -25.56 4.69
C GLY A 140 2.33 -25.00 3.81
N TRP A 141 2.03 -24.09 2.88
CA TRP A 141 3.04 -23.44 2.04
C TRP A 141 3.91 -22.47 2.82
N ASP A 142 3.40 -21.89 3.90
CA ASP A 142 4.15 -21.04 4.84
C ASP A 142 5.23 -21.82 5.62
N GLU A 143 5.19 -23.16 5.60
CA GLU A 143 6.21 -24.08 6.14
C GLU A 143 7.11 -24.66 5.04
N ASP A 144 6.83 -24.42 3.74
CA ASP A 144 7.66 -24.89 2.61
C ASP A 144 9.04 -24.20 2.64
N PRO A 145 10.15 -24.95 2.51
CA PRO A 145 11.50 -24.38 2.49
C PRO A 145 11.67 -23.24 1.48
N ARG A 146 11.04 -23.32 0.29
CA ARG A 146 11.08 -22.25 -0.72
C ARG A 146 10.39 -20.97 -0.23
N TRP A 147 9.30 -21.11 0.53
CA TRP A 147 8.62 -19.96 1.16
C TRP A 147 9.53 -19.32 2.21
N ILE A 148 10.06 -20.12 3.14
CA ILE A 148 10.91 -19.65 4.23
C ILE A 148 12.17 -18.95 3.69
N GLU A 149 12.82 -19.53 2.67
CA GLU A 149 14.01 -18.94 2.03
C GLU A 149 13.70 -17.65 1.29
N SER A 150 12.58 -17.62 0.55
CA SER A 150 12.20 -16.44 -0.26
C SER A 150 11.58 -15.33 0.58
N MET A 151 10.90 -15.64 1.68
CA MET A 151 10.21 -14.71 2.57
C MET A 151 10.56 -14.97 4.04
N PRO A 152 11.84 -14.78 4.48
CA PRO A 152 12.28 -15.07 5.83
C PRO A 152 11.66 -14.18 6.92
N ASP A 153 11.05 -13.07 6.52
CA ASP A 153 10.43 -12.10 7.42
C ASP A 153 9.20 -11.43 6.77
N ARG A 154 8.46 -10.65 7.57
CA ARG A 154 7.26 -9.96 7.11
C ARG A 154 7.52 -8.91 6.03
N LEU A 155 8.69 -8.29 6.03
CA LEU A 155 9.05 -7.29 5.03
C LEU A 155 9.29 -7.96 3.67
N SER A 156 10.02 -9.06 3.65
CA SER A 156 10.21 -9.89 2.44
C SER A 156 8.88 -10.42 1.91
N LEU A 157 7.98 -10.85 2.82
CA LEU A 157 6.63 -11.28 2.46
C LEU A 157 5.81 -10.13 1.85
N ALA A 158 5.94 -8.90 2.39
CA ALA A 158 5.30 -7.71 1.80
C ALA A 158 5.78 -7.47 0.37
N GLY A 159 7.09 -7.59 0.12
CA GLY A 159 7.66 -7.48 -1.22
C GLY A 159 7.15 -8.56 -2.18
N TYR A 160 7.07 -9.81 -1.71
CA TYR A 160 6.51 -10.92 -2.49
C TYR A 160 5.04 -10.67 -2.85
N LEU A 161 4.19 -10.29 -1.89
CA LEU A 161 2.77 -10.06 -2.15
C LEU A 161 2.52 -8.85 -3.06
N ALA A 162 3.36 -7.80 -2.96
CA ALA A 162 3.37 -6.71 -3.93
C ALA A 162 3.79 -7.18 -5.34
N ALA A 163 4.74 -8.11 -5.42
CA ALA A 163 5.14 -8.73 -6.69
C ALA A 163 4.03 -9.64 -7.25
N VAL A 164 3.24 -10.32 -6.40
CA VAL A 164 2.04 -11.07 -6.81
C VAL A 164 1.02 -10.13 -7.44
N GLU A 165 0.65 -9.04 -6.76
CA GLU A 165 -0.32 -8.07 -7.25
C GLU A 165 0.14 -7.43 -8.58
N GLY A 166 1.41 -7.03 -8.66
CA GLY A 166 2.02 -6.42 -9.85
C GLY A 166 2.45 -7.40 -10.96
N GLY A 167 2.34 -8.71 -10.74
CA GLY A 167 2.71 -9.74 -11.73
C GLY A 167 4.22 -9.99 -11.87
N ARG A 168 5.07 -9.40 -11.03
CA ARG A 168 6.53 -9.48 -11.13
C ARG A 168 7.09 -10.76 -10.51
N ALA A 169 8.27 -11.18 -10.96
CA ALA A 169 9.05 -12.21 -10.25
C ALA A 169 9.49 -11.68 -8.87
N TRP A 170 9.75 -12.59 -7.94
CA TRP A 170 10.29 -12.29 -6.63
C TRP A 170 11.43 -13.26 -6.34
N ARG A 171 12.66 -12.77 -6.32
CA ARG A 171 13.86 -13.63 -6.24
C ARG A 171 13.76 -14.74 -7.30
N ASP A 172 13.87 -16.01 -6.89
CA ASP A 172 13.78 -17.16 -7.77
C ASP A 172 12.34 -17.63 -8.06
N LEU A 173 11.34 -17.00 -7.44
CA LEU A 173 9.93 -17.32 -7.66
C LEU A 173 9.40 -16.60 -8.91
N PRO A 174 8.97 -17.33 -9.95
CA PRO A 174 8.49 -16.72 -11.19
C PRO A 174 7.21 -15.91 -11.00
N GLY A 175 7.03 -14.86 -11.82
CA GLY A 175 5.86 -14.00 -11.86
C GLY A 175 4.69 -14.57 -12.66
N THR A 176 3.55 -13.89 -12.57
CA THR A 176 2.33 -14.10 -13.37
C THR A 176 1.91 -12.78 -14.02
N SER A 177 0.71 -12.68 -14.60
CA SER A 177 0.24 -11.43 -15.20
C SER A 177 -0.10 -10.34 -14.18
N GLY A 178 -0.38 -10.69 -12.91
CA GLY A 178 -0.86 -9.75 -11.90
C GLY A 178 -2.22 -9.14 -12.25
N VAL A 179 -2.56 -8.02 -11.61
CA VAL A 179 -3.79 -7.25 -11.88
C VAL A 179 -3.56 -6.05 -12.81
N GLY A 180 -2.33 -5.86 -13.30
CA GLY A 180 -1.96 -4.80 -14.25
C GLY A 180 -1.43 -3.50 -13.62
N THR A 181 -1.46 -3.34 -12.30
CA THR A 181 -0.89 -2.17 -11.61
C THR A 181 0.63 -2.26 -11.50
N ARG A 182 1.32 -1.12 -11.62
CA ARG A 182 2.79 -1.00 -11.47
C ARG A 182 3.19 -0.35 -10.14
N GLY A 183 2.44 -0.59 -9.09
CA GLY A 183 2.73 -0.07 -7.75
C GLY A 183 4.00 -0.67 -7.14
N GLY A 184 4.48 -0.05 -6.07
CA GLY A 184 5.54 -0.58 -5.21
C GLY A 184 5.01 -1.52 -4.13
N SER A 185 5.67 -1.55 -2.97
CA SER A 185 5.33 -2.45 -1.87
C SER A 185 4.95 -1.74 -0.56
N GLU A 186 4.73 -0.43 -0.62
CA GLU A 186 4.34 0.37 0.55
C GLU A 186 3.08 -0.16 1.23
N ASP A 187 2.01 -0.39 0.45
CA ASP A 187 0.72 -0.88 0.94
C ASP A 187 0.91 -2.15 1.77
N HIS A 188 1.57 -3.13 1.17
CA HIS A 188 1.84 -4.43 1.77
C HIS A 188 2.75 -4.32 3.00
N THR A 189 3.76 -3.41 2.95
CA THR A 189 4.66 -3.14 4.08
C THR A 189 3.87 -2.57 5.26
N GLY A 190 3.02 -1.57 5.04
CA GLY A 190 2.16 -1.00 6.07
C GLY A 190 1.25 -2.04 6.72
N MET A 191 0.64 -2.91 5.89
CA MET A 191 -0.30 -3.94 6.35
C MET A 191 0.35 -5.09 7.11
N LEU A 192 1.49 -5.58 6.65
CA LEU A 192 2.13 -6.77 7.23
C LEU A 192 3.07 -6.44 8.39
N CYS A 193 3.80 -5.31 8.30
CA CYS A 193 4.79 -4.90 9.27
C CYS A 193 4.25 -3.90 10.30
N GLY A 194 3.00 -3.44 10.16
CA GLY A 194 2.36 -2.49 11.06
C GLY A 194 2.40 -2.93 12.52
N ALA A 195 2.45 -1.96 13.44
CA ALA A 195 2.44 -2.19 14.87
C ALA A 195 1.51 -1.19 15.57
N GLN A 196 0.90 -1.64 16.66
CA GLN A 196 -0.03 -0.83 17.44
C GLN A 196 0.61 0.49 17.87
N ASP A 197 -0.08 1.61 17.61
CA ASP A 197 0.33 2.97 17.91
C ASP A 197 1.72 3.35 17.34
N ARG A 198 2.05 2.81 16.17
CA ARG A 198 3.34 3.04 15.50
C ARG A 198 3.16 3.31 14.02
N LEU A 199 3.98 4.24 13.51
CA LEU A 199 4.20 4.41 12.07
C LEU A 199 5.55 3.80 11.70
N LEU A 200 5.65 3.27 10.49
CA LEU A 200 6.87 2.75 9.92
C LEU A 200 7.50 3.82 9.02
N LEU A 201 8.74 4.17 9.28
CA LEU A 201 9.60 4.84 8.30
C LEU A 201 10.30 3.74 7.51
N ALA A 202 9.89 3.55 6.27
CA ALA A 202 10.39 2.48 5.41
C ALA A 202 11.01 3.05 4.14
N GLY A 203 12.06 2.38 3.63
CA GLY A 203 12.69 2.65 2.34
C GLY A 203 12.57 1.44 1.42
N PHE A 204 12.64 1.67 0.10
CA PHE A 204 12.37 0.63 -0.90
C PHE A 204 13.52 0.35 -1.87
N ASP A 205 14.70 0.87 -1.61
CA ASP A 205 15.92 0.52 -2.34
C ASP A 205 17.17 0.54 -1.43
N PRO A 206 17.58 -0.61 -0.86
CA PRO A 206 16.79 -1.85 -0.76
C PRO A 206 15.58 -1.69 0.17
N MET A 207 14.62 -2.62 0.09
CA MET A 207 13.50 -2.65 1.04
C MET A 207 13.99 -2.80 2.48
N ARG A 208 13.60 -1.85 3.35
CA ARG A 208 13.97 -1.84 4.78
C ARG A 208 12.97 -1.04 5.61
N ILE A 209 12.91 -1.34 6.89
CA ILE A 209 12.25 -0.48 7.88
C ILE A 209 13.38 0.24 8.63
N ASP A 210 13.55 1.54 8.35
CA ASP A 210 14.60 2.35 8.96
C ASP A 210 14.31 2.61 10.43
N ARG A 211 13.05 2.91 10.75
CA ARG A 211 12.62 3.22 12.12
C ARG A 211 11.13 2.93 12.30
N THR A 212 10.77 2.62 13.53
CA THR A 212 9.39 2.57 14.01
C THR A 212 9.16 3.82 14.88
N ILE A 213 8.19 4.66 14.48
CA ILE A 213 7.89 5.95 15.09
C ILE A 213 6.68 5.78 16.00
N SER A 214 6.80 6.15 17.29
CA SER A 214 5.64 6.19 18.19
C SER A 214 4.67 7.26 17.74
N PHE A 215 3.42 6.88 17.55
CA PHE A 215 2.36 7.83 17.25
C PHE A 215 1.87 8.49 18.54
N PRO A 216 1.83 9.83 18.64
CA PRO A 216 1.48 10.52 19.88
C PRO A 216 0.09 10.12 20.39
N THR A 217 -0.03 9.85 21.70
CA THR A 217 -1.30 9.45 22.33
C THR A 217 -2.36 10.54 22.29
N GLN A 218 -1.93 11.81 22.28
CA GLN A 218 -2.80 12.98 22.20
C GLN A 218 -3.31 13.27 20.78
N TRP A 219 -2.91 12.50 19.76
CA TRP A 219 -3.35 12.66 18.38
C TRP A 219 -4.18 11.47 17.91
N ALA A 220 -5.05 11.72 16.95
CA ALA A 220 -5.80 10.72 16.20
C ALA A 220 -5.75 11.04 14.70
N LEU A 221 -5.98 10.03 13.88
CA LEU A 221 -6.25 10.18 12.47
C LEU A 221 -7.76 10.10 12.25
N VAL A 222 -8.30 11.05 11.52
CA VAL A 222 -9.67 10.98 11.01
C VAL A 222 -9.57 10.79 9.50
N VAL A 223 -10.00 9.65 9.01
CA VAL A 223 -10.00 9.32 7.58
C VAL A 223 -11.37 9.66 7.00
N GLY A 224 -11.40 10.63 6.09
CA GLY A 224 -12.60 11.00 5.35
C GLY A 224 -12.60 10.33 3.97
N VAL A 225 -13.60 9.51 3.70
CA VAL A 225 -13.85 8.88 2.38
C VAL A 225 -14.67 9.84 1.53
N SER A 226 -14.17 10.22 0.36
CA SER A 226 -14.78 11.27 -0.48
C SER A 226 -16.08 10.85 -1.18
N GLY A 227 -16.40 9.56 -1.20
CA GLY A 227 -17.50 9.03 -2.03
C GLY A 227 -17.14 8.88 -3.52
N VAL A 228 -15.97 9.39 -3.94
CA VAL A 228 -15.44 9.16 -5.30
C VAL A 228 -14.56 7.93 -5.28
N LEU A 229 -14.93 6.93 -6.06
CA LEU A 229 -14.19 5.66 -6.11
C LEU A 229 -12.80 5.87 -6.73
N ALA A 230 -11.77 5.51 -6.00
CA ALA A 230 -10.40 5.47 -6.50
C ALA A 230 -10.18 4.20 -7.32
N HIS A 231 -10.53 4.23 -8.60
CA HIS A 231 -10.31 3.10 -9.49
C HIS A 231 -8.84 2.98 -9.89
N LYS A 232 -8.22 1.83 -9.61
CA LYS A 232 -6.84 1.48 -10.02
C LYS A 232 -6.80 0.59 -11.26
N THR A 233 -7.97 0.25 -11.83
CA THR A 233 -8.13 -0.71 -12.93
C THR A 233 -9.09 -0.14 -13.99
N GLY A 234 -9.21 -0.82 -15.12
CA GLY A 234 -10.02 -0.33 -16.23
C GLY A 234 -9.47 0.96 -16.84
N ALA A 235 -10.32 1.95 -17.12
CA ALA A 235 -9.94 3.20 -17.78
C ALA A 235 -8.93 4.06 -16.98
N ALA A 236 -8.92 3.95 -15.64
CA ALA A 236 -7.99 4.68 -14.77
C ALA A 236 -6.59 4.04 -14.63
N LEU A 237 -6.38 2.86 -15.22
CA LEU A 237 -5.11 2.14 -15.12
C LEU A 237 -3.95 2.90 -15.78
N GLU A 238 -4.19 3.57 -16.89
CA GLU A 238 -3.19 4.37 -17.60
C GLU A 238 -2.74 5.54 -16.73
N ASP A 239 -3.68 6.28 -16.14
CA ASP A 239 -3.39 7.39 -15.24
C ASP A 239 -2.59 6.92 -14.02
N TYR A 240 -3.01 5.80 -13.41
CA TYR A 240 -2.28 5.21 -12.29
C TYR A 240 -0.84 4.81 -12.67
N ASN A 241 -0.66 4.16 -13.81
CA ASN A 241 0.64 3.68 -14.28
C ASN A 241 1.53 4.80 -14.86
N ARG A 242 1.01 6.00 -15.12
CA ARG A 242 1.78 7.13 -15.65
C ARG A 242 2.96 7.50 -14.76
N GLY A 243 2.74 7.60 -13.44
CA GLY A 243 3.80 7.93 -12.48
C GLY A 243 4.95 6.92 -12.48
N PRO A 244 4.69 5.61 -12.26
CA PRO A 244 5.71 4.57 -12.37
C PRO A 244 6.44 4.54 -13.72
N SER A 245 5.72 4.67 -14.84
CA SER A 245 6.31 4.65 -16.18
C SER A 245 7.25 5.85 -16.41
N THR A 246 6.86 7.04 -15.91
CA THR A 246 7.69 8.24 -15.95
C THR A 246 9.00 8.04 -15.18
N VAL A 247 8.92 7.51 -13.95
CA VAL A 247 10.12 7.22 -13.13
C VAL A 247 11.04 6.23 -13.84
N GLN A 248 10.49 5.17 -14.42
CA GLN A 248 11.27 4.19 -15.17
C GLN A 248 11.96 4.78 -16.42
N ALA A 249 11.27 5.67 -17.15
CA ALA A 249 11.83 6.33 -18.32
C ALA A 249 13.01 7.25 -17.94
N VAL A 250 12.89 8.03 -16.87
CA VAL A 250 13.99 8.89 -16.38
C VAL A 250 15.16 8.06 -15.88
N LEU A 251 14.90 6.99 -15.13
CA LEU A 251 15.94 6.08 -14.65
C LEU A 251 16.69 5.41 -15.81
N ALA A 252 15.98 5.00 -16.87
CA ALA A 252 16.62 4.43 -18.06
C ALA A 252 17.57 5.43 -18.72
N ARG A 253 17.15 6.68 -18.93
CA ARG A 253 18.01 7.76 -19.47
C ARG A 253 19.18 8.07 -18.57
N TRP A 254 18.98 8.09 -17.25
CA TRP A 254 20.07 8.23 -16.28
C TRP A 254 21.12 7.14 -16.44
N ASN A 255 20.70 5.88 -16.45
CA ASN A 255 21.61 4.75 -16.58
C ASN A 255 22.36 4.77 -17.94
N GLU A 256 21.66 5.08 -19.02
CA GLU A 256 22.25 5.19 -20.35
C GLU A 256 23.28 6.32 -20.40
N THR A 257 22.95 7.51 -19.91
CA THR A 257 23.81 8.69 -20.00
C THR A 257 25.04 8.57 -19.10
N THR A 258 24.93 7.97 -17.93
CA THR A 258 25.99 7.86 -16.93
C THR A 258 26.78 6.55 -17.01
N GLY A 259 26.32 5.57 -17.80
CA GLY A 259 26.88 4.22 -17.84
C GLY A 259 26.62 3.41 -16.56
N ARG A 260 25.68 3.83 -15.72
CA ARG A 260 25.33 3.17 -14.45
C ARG A 260 24.24 2.12 -14.65
N THR A 261 23.99 1.36 -13.58
CA THR A 261 22.96 0.30 -13.53
C THR A 261 22.14 0.43 -12.25
N ASP A 262 21.75 1.67 -11.88
CA ASP A 262 20.94 1.90 -10.71
C ASP A 262 19.57 1.21 -10.86
N ALA A 263 19.15 0.49 -9.81
CA ALA A 263 17.91 -0.27 -9.83
C ALA A 263 16.67 0.62 -9.62
N SER A 264 16.85 1.82 -9.06
CA SER A 264 15.78 2.77 -8.75
C SER A 264 16.24 4.21 -8.89
N LEU A 265 15.27 5.13 -8.95
CA LEU A 265 15.55 6.56 -8.93
C LEU A 265 16.22 6.98 -7.61
N ALA A 266 15.82 6.37 -6.47
CA ALA A 266 16.49 6.60 -5.19
C ALA A 266 17.96 6.18 -5.21
N GLY A 267 18.33 5.12 -5.94
CA GLY A 267 19.71 4.71 -6.17
C GLY A 267 20.51 5.78 -6.89
N ALA A 268 19.96 6.34 -7.96
CA ALA A 268 20.56 7.46 -8.70
C ALA A 268 20.74 8.70 -7.80
N VAL A 269 19.71 9.07 -7.03
CA VAL A 269 19.77 10.18 -6.07
C VAL A 269 20.86 9.95 -5.01
N ARG A 270 20.92 8.75 -4.44
CA ARG A 270 21.92 8.38 -3.43
C ARG A 270 23.34 8.44 -3.98
N HIS A 271 23.53 8.14 -5.25
CA HIS A 271 24.82 8.34 -5.90
C HIS A 271 25.24 9.82 -5.92
N LEU A 272 24.28 10.73 -6.15
CA LEU A 272 24.55 12.16 -6.29
C LEU A 272 24.75 12.88 -4.94
N VAL A 273 23.94 12.56 -3.93
CA VAL A 273 23.91 13.30 -2.66
C VAL A 273 24.20 12.43 -1.42
N GLY A 274 24.56 11.15 -1.60
CA GLY A 274 24.78 10.22 -0.51
C GLY A 274 23.48 9.91 0.27
N GLU A 275 23.63 9.69 1.56
CA GLU A 275 22.51 9.46 2.49
C GLU A 275 21.97 10.77 3.11
N ALA A 276 22.34 11.92 2.54
CA ALA A 276 21.89 13.22 3.04
C ALA A 276 20.39 13.42 2.83
N THR A 277 19.74 14.07 3.78
CA THR A 277 18.32 14.44 3.75
C THR A 277 18.12 15.89 4.17
N GLY A 278 16.94 16.43 3.92
CA GLY A 278 16.55 17.81 4.23
C GLY A 278 16.69 18.75 3.03
N GLU A 279 16.37 20.02 3.26
CA GLU A 279 16.35 21.04 2.19
C GLU A 279 17.72 21.21 1.51
N GLN A 280 18.81 21.06 2.26
CA GLN A 280 20.14 21.18 1.70
C GLN A 280 20.42 20.05 0.69
N ALA A 281 20.06 18.80 1.01
CA ALA A 281 20.21 17.67 0.10
C ALA A 281 19.32 17.82 -1.14
N ALA A 282 18.07 18.24 -0.97
CA ALA A 282 17.16 18.47 -2.08
C ALA A 282 17.57 19.66 -2.97
N GLY A 283 18.31 20.62 -2.43
CA GLY A 283 18.87 21.76 -3.15
C GLY A 283 20.27 21.54 -3.73
N ASP A 284 20.83 20.34 -3.59
CA ASP A 284 22.19 20.04 -4.04
C ASP A 284 22.32 20.25 -5.55
N PRO A 285 23.33 21.01 -6.02
CA PRO A 285 23.56 21.23 -7.45
C PRO A 285 23.77 19.95 -8.28
N ALA A 286 24.24 18.85 -7.67
CA ALA A 286 24.41 17.58 -8.34
C ALA A 286 23.08 17.00 -8.85
N LEU A 287 21.96 17.27 -8.19
CA LEU A 287 20.63 16.84 -8.64
C LEU A 287 20.19 17.50 -9.96
N LYS A 288 20.84 18.62 -10.38
CA LYS A 288 20.57 19.26 -11.67
C LYS A 288 20.93 18.34 -12.85
N GLU A 289 21.89 17.44 -12.68
CA GLU A 289 22.24 16.44 -13.68
C GLU A 289 21.05 15.51 -13.96
N LEU A 290 20.50 14.90 -12.93
CA LEU A 290 19.31 14.05 -13.04
C LEU A 290 18.09 14.83 -13.58
N LEU A 291 17.84 16.02 -13.02
CA LEU A 291 16.74 16.87 -13.45
C LEU A 291 16.89 17.36 -14.90
N GLY A 292 18.12 17.52 -15.39
CA GLY A 292 18.41 17.87 -16.79
C GLY A 292 18.01 16.82 -17.81
N LEU A 293 17.84 15.58 -17.38
CA LEU A 293 17.37 14.46 -18.21
C LEU A 293 15.85 14.41 -18.34
N CYS A 294 15.11 15.19 -17.53
CA CYS A 294 13.65 15.18 -17.53
C CYS A 294 13.09 16.06 -18.66
N GLU A 295 12.10 15.54 -19.36
CA GLU A 295 11.28 16.35 -20.27
C GLU A 295 10.53 17.46 -19.49
N PRO A 296 10.37 18.67 -20.08
CA PRO A 296 9.59 19.75 -19.48
C PRO A 296 8.14 19.34 -19.20
N GLY A 297 7.57 19.85 -18.12
CA GLY A 297 6.17 19.58 -17.76
C GLY A 297 6.04 18.46 -16.73
N TYR A 298 5.14 17.51 -16.96
CA TYR A 298 4.77 16.49 -15.98
C TYR A 298 5.97 15.67 -15.47
N GLU A 299 6.83 15.21 -16.35
CA GLU A 299 7.99 14.39 -16.00
C GLU A 299 8.91 15.13 -15.01
N ARG A 300 9.27 16.37 -15.32
CA ARG A 300 10.08 17.21 -14.46
C ARG A 300 9.42 17.43 -13.10
N GLN A 301 8.14 17.78 -13.10
CA GLN A 301 7.36 18.01 -11.87
C GLN A 301 7.26 16.74 -11.01
N ARG A 302 7.09 15.58 -11.65
CA ARG A 302 7.04 14.28 -10.97
C ARG A 302 8.35 13.94 -10.26
N ILE A 303 9.49 14.19 -10.91
CA ILE A 303 10.81 13.93 -10.32
C ILE A 303 11.09 14.95 -9.19
N GLU A 304 10.78 16.22 -9.37
CA GLU A 304 10.87 17.23 -8.31
C GLU A 304 10.02 16.87 -7.11
N GLN A 305 8.78 16.39 -7.31
CA GLN A 305 7.92 15.90 -6.23
C GLN A 305 8.61 14.73 -5.49
N PHE A 306 9.15 13.74 -6.20
CA PHE A 306 9.86 12.61 -5.62
C PHE A 306 11.03 13.07 -4.74
N LEU A 307 11.86 13.97 -5.24
CA LEU A 307 13.03 14.47 -4.51
C LEU A 307 12.62 15.16 -3.21
N ILE A 308 11.64 16.07 -3.27
CA ILE A 308 11.20 16.82 -2.09
C ILE A 308 10.47 15.91 -1.10
N GLU A 309 9.58 15.04 -1.60
CA GLU A 309 8.85 14.10 -0.73
C GLU A 309 9.81 13.17 0.02
N SER A 310 10.75 12.52 -0.71
CA SER A 310 11.65 11.53 -0.14
C SER A 310 12.77 12.14 0.71
N LEU A 311 13.40 13.24 0.24
CA LEU A 311 14.56 13.81 0.93
C LEU A 311 14.19 14.76 2.04
N VAL A 312 13.04 15.45 1.96
CA VAL A 312 12.68 16.53 2.88
C VAL A 312 11.48 16.15 3.75
N LEU A 313 10.33 15.84 3.12
CA LEU A 313 9.06 15.79 3.85
C LEU A 313 8.93 14.53 4.72
N VAL A 314 9.28 13.37 4.18
CA VAL A 314 9.22 12.11 4.95
C VAL A 314 10.14 12.15 6.17
N PRO A 315 11.44 12.52 6.06
CA PRO A 315 12.31 12.62 7.24
C PRO A 315 11.87 13.70 8.23
N ALA A 316 11.39 14.84 7.76
CA ALA A 316 10.90 15.93 8.61
C ALA A 316 9.63 15.50 9.37
N GLY A 317 8.65 14.92 8.66
CA GLY A 317 7.41 14.44 9.27
C GLY A 317 7.64 13.36 10.31
N ALA A 318 8.54 12.41 10.03
CA ALA A 318 8.91 11.36 10.97
C ALA A 318 9.48 11.94 12.28
N ARG A 319 10.38 12.94 12.21
CA ARG A 319 10.92 13.61 13.38
C ARG A 319 9.86 14.39 14.16
N MET A 320 9.03 15.17 13.45
CA MET A 320 8.00 16.01 14.07
C MET A 320 6.92 15.18 14.74
N ILE A 321 6.46 14.08 14.11
CA ILE A 321 5.49 13.18 14.72
C ILE A 321 6.10 12.51 15.96
N ALA A 322 7.34 12.04 15.90
CA ALA A 322 8.04 11.47 17.06
C ALA A 322 8.13 12.44 18.25
N ALA A 323 8.25 13.74 17.96
CA ALA A 323 8.31 14.81 18.94
C ALA A 323 6.93 15.36 19.35
N ALA A 324 5.85 14.85 18.76
CA ALA A 324 4.51 15.41 18.90
C ALA A 324 4.44 16.92 18.56
N ASP A 325 5.24 17.35 17.57
CA ASP A 325 5.31 18.73 17.12
C ASP A 325 4.17 19.04 16.13
N PRO A 326 3.21 19.93 16.46
CA PRO A 326 2.11 20.27 15.58
C PRO A 326 2.55 21.01 14.30
N GLY A 327 3.78 21.50 14.23
CA GLY A 327 4.37 22.04 13.00
C GLY A 327 4.40 21.04 11.85
N VAL A 328 4.21 19.74 12.12
CA VAL A 328 4.01 18.71 11.09
C VAL A 328 2.89 19.05 10.12
N GLY A 329 1.89 19.84 10.53
CA GLY A 329 0.81 20.31 9.67
C GLY A 329 1.31 21.03 8.42
N GLU A 330 2.41 21.77 8.52
CA GLU A 330 3.02 22.45 7.36
C GLU A 330 3.68 21.44 6.40
N VAL A 331 4.32 20.41 6.94
CA VAL A 331 4.88 19.31 6.14
C VAL A 331 3.78 18.59 5.36
N LEU A 332 2.65 18.29 6.01
CA LEU A 332 1.49 17.64 5.38
C LEU A 332 0.87 18.54 4.30
N ARG A 333 0.78 19.86 4.55
CA ARG A 333 0.29 20.82 3.56
C ARG A 333 1.18 20.85 2.31
N ARG A 334 2.50 20.90 2.49
CA ARG A 334 3.46 20.89 1.39
C ARG A 334 3.41 19.60 0.58
N SER A 335 3.28 18.45 1.25
CA SER A 335 3.10 17.14 0.59
C SER A 335 1.82 17.10 -0.25
N GLN A 336 0.70 17.63 0.26
CA GLN A 336 -0.56 17.73 -0.49
C GLN A 336 -0.41 18.61 -1.74
N GLU A 337 0.25 19.77 -1.63
CA GLU A 337 0.46 20.66 -2.76
C GLU A 337 1.37 20.05 -3.83
N LEU A 338 2.40 19.31 -3.41
CA LEU A 338 3.27 18.59 -4.33
C LEU A 338 2.55 17.44 -5.05
N ALA A 339 1.67 16.73 -4.34
CA ALA A 339 0.83 15.70 -4.97
C ALA A 339 -0.11 16.30 -6.02
N ASP A 340 -0.71 17.44 -5.73
CA ASP A 340 -1.60 18.11 -6.66
C ASP A 340 -0.88 18.57 -7.93
N ARG A 341 0.31 19.15 -7.80
CA ARG A 341 1.08 19.69 -8.93
C ARG A 341 1.91 18.63 -9.65
N GLY A 342 2.62 17.78 -8.89
CA GLY A 342 3.63 16.87 -9.42
C GLY A 342 3.08 15.50 -9.82
N LEU A 343 2.07 14.99 -9.12
CA LEU A 343 1.39 13.75 -9.49
C LEU A 343 0.16 14.01 -10.36
N GLY A 344 -0.53 15.14 -10.16
CA GLY A 344 -1.77 15.47 -10.87
C GLY A 344 -2.90 14.48 -10.58
N ASN A 345 -2.85 13.84 -9.40
CA ASN A 345 -3.74 12.75 -9.00
C ASN A 345 -4.86 13.18 -8.06
N GLN A 346 -5.09 14.51 -7.90
CA GLN A 346 -6.11 15.04 -7.03
C GLN A 346 -7.39 15.38 -7.79
N VAL A 347 -8.53 15.00 -7.22
CA VAL A 347 -9.86 15.38 -7.73
C VAL A 347 -10.44 16.54 -6.92
N PRO A 348 -11.45 17.28 -7.43
CA PRO A 348 -12.07 18.39 -6.70
C PRO A 348 -12.54 18.00 -5.29
N GLN A 349 -13.09 16.80 -5.13
CA GLN A 349 -13.61 16.28 -3.86
C GLN A 349 -12.50 16.08 -2.82
N THR A 350 -11.35 15.52 -3.18
CA THR A 350 -10.22 15.37 -2.23
C THR A 350 -9.63 16.71 -1.86
N ARG A 351 -9.52 17.66 -2.82
CA ARG A 351 -9.10 19.05 -2.52
C ARG A 351 -10.07 19.75 -1.56
N LEU A 352 -11.38 19.57 -1.78
CA LEU A 352 -12.41 20.13 -0.91
C LEU A 352 -12.31 19.54 0.50
N MET A 353 -12.18 18.22 0.63
CA MET A 353 -12.02 17.58 1.93
C MET A 353 -10.80 18.10 2.70
N VAL A 354 -9.63 18.21 2.05
CA VAL A 354 -8.43 18.76 2.67
C VAL A 354 -8.66 20.20 3.13
N SER A 355 -9.30 21.03 2.31
CA SER A 355 -9.62 22.42 2.66
C SER A 355 -10.54 22.49 3.88
N LEU A 356 -11.60 21.69 3.90
CA LEU A 356 -12.58 21.66 5.00
C LEU A 356 -11.96 21.12 6.30
N ALA A 357 -11.11 20.09 6.23
CA ALA A 357 -10.41 19.57 7.40
C ALA A 357 -9.55 20.67 8.07
N ARG A 358 -8.83 21.45 7.27
CA ARG A 358 -8.00 22.56 7.77
C ARG A 358 -8.86 23.69 8.36
N GLN A 359 -9.98 24.03 7.72
CA GLN A 359 -10.94 25.02 8.24
C GLN A 359 -11.57 24.57 9.57
N ALA A 360 -11.78 23.26 9.74
CA ALA A 360 -12.29 22.66 10.97
C ALA A 360 -11.24 22.53 12.09
N GLY A 361 -9.99 22.96 11.88
CA GLY A 361 -8.96 23.00 12.91
C GLY A 361 -8.07 21.76 12.97
N ALA A 362 -8.00 20.93 11.92
CA ALA A 362 -7.01 19.86 11.87
C ALA A 362 -5.58 20.39 12.02
N ILE A 363 -4.72 19.68 12.74
CA ILE A 363 -3.28 19.95 12.80
C ILE A 363 -2.70 19.92 11.39
N GLY A 364 -3.15 18.97 10.57
CA GLY A 364 -2.83 18.88 9.15
C GLY A 364 -3.77 17.90 8.46
N ALA A 365 -3.87 17.98 7.15
CA ALA A 365 -4.66 17.07 6.34
C ALA A 365 -4.03 16.86 4.98
N SER A 366 -4.12 15.64 4.45
CA SER A 366 -3.61 15.27 3.15
C SER A 366 -4.36 14.07 2.57
N SER A 367 -4.49 14.02 1.24
CA SER A 367 -4.90 12.82 0.53
C SER A 367 -3.82 11.74 0.64
N PHE A 368 -4.17 10.48 0.40
CA PHE A 368 -3.23 9.38 0.43
C PHE A 368 -3.63 8.24 -0.52
N GLY A 369 -2.70 7.32 -0.75
CA GLY A 369 -2.88 6.21 -1.69
C GLY A 369 -2.82 6.65 -3.15
N ALA A 370 -3.49 5.92 -4.06
CA ALA A 370 -3.38 6.11 -5.50
C ALA A 370 -3.76 7.53 -6.00
N GLY A 371 -4.69 8.21 -5.34
CA GLY A 371 -5.32 9.43 -5.84
C GLY A 371 -6.54 9.14 -6.72
N TRP A 372 -6.93 10.13 -7.55
CA TRP A 372 -8.12 10.12 -8.42
C TRP A 372 -9.43 9.81 -7.70
N GLY A 373 -9.54 10.20 -6.43
CA GLY A 373 -10.63 9.92 -5.51
C GLY A 373 -10.12 9.30 -4.20
N GLY A 374 -10.93 8.44 -3.59
CA GLY A 374 -10.58 7.75 -2.33
C GLY A 374 -10.68 8.66 -1.13
N SER A 375 -9.62 8.73 -0.32
CA SER A 375 -9.68 9.35 1.00
C SER A 375 -8.62 10.42 1.24
N VAL A 376 -8.95 11.22 2.24
CA VAL A 376 -8.11 12.22 2.90
C VAL A 376 -8.00 11.84 4.37
N TYR A 377 -6.82 11.92 4.96
CA TYR A 377 -6.73 11.88 6.41
C TYR A 377 -6.54 13.29 6.98
N ALA A 378 -7.08 13.51 8.17
CA ALA A 378 -6.81 14.64 9.01
C ALA A 378 -6.11 14.17 10.29
N LEU A 379 -5.02 14.83 10.66
CA LEU A 379 -4.36 14.67 11.95
C LEU A 379 -5.01 15.66 12.93
N VAL A 380 -5.55 15.17 14.03
CA VAL A 380 -6.32 15.97 14.98
C VAL A 380 -5.94 15.63 16.43
N ARG A 381 -6.38 16.43 17.39
CA ARG A 381 -6.33 16.04 18.80
C ARG A 381 -7.25 14.85 19.07
N ALA A 382 -6.79 13.90 19.85
CA ALA A 382 -7.51 12.67 20.11
C ALA A 382 -8.82 12.91 20.89
N ASP A 383 -8.82 13.88 21.81
CA ASP A 383 -9.99 14.26 22.59
C ASP A 383 -11.09 15.00 21.79
N GLU A 384 -10.74 15.52 20.60
CA GLU A 384 -11.66 16.24 19.71
C GLU A 384 -12.07 15.43 18.47
N ALA A 385 -11.49 14.22 18.28
CA ALA A 385 -11.56 13.46 17.03
C ALA A 385 -12.99 13.12 16.57
N GLU A 386 -13.88 12.70 17.48
CA GLU A 386 -15.27 12.36 17.13
C GLU A 386 -16.11 13.60 16.77
N ALA A 387 -15.94 14.70 17.52
CA ALA A 387 -16.62 15.95 17.21
C ALA A 387 -16.13 16.54 15.88
N PHE A 388 -14.82 16.50 15.66
CA PHE A 388 -14.20 16.89 14.40
C PHE A 388 -14.73 16.07 13.22
N ALA A 389 -14.79 14.74 13.37
CA ALA A 389 -15.27 13.82 12.35
C ALA A 389 -16.71 14.17 11.91
N ALA A 390 -17.60 14.37 12.87
CA ALA A 390 -18.99 14.73 12.61
C ALA A 390 -19.10 16.10 11.90
N GLN A 391 -18.39 17.10 12.38
CA GLN A 391 -18.35 18.44 11.78
C GLN A 391 -17.80 18.41 10.35
N TRP A 392 -16.69 17.72 10.14
CA TRP A 392 -16.03 17.61 8.85
C TRP A 392 -16.90 16.92 7.80
N LEU A 393 -17.53 15.80 8.16
CA LEU A 393 -18.44 15.09 7.27
C LEU A 393 -19.67 15.94 6.92
N GLY A 394 -20.27 16.61 7.91
CA GLY A 394 -21.40 17.52 7.69
C GLY A 394 -21.04 18.62 6.70
N ALA A 395 -19.94 19.36 6.97
CA ALA A 395 -19.47 20.43 6.10
C ALA A 395 -19.11 19.97 4.68
N TYR A 396 -18.64 18.72 4.52
CA TYR A 396 -18.37 18.14 3.21
C TYR A 396 -19.65 17.81 2.47
N ARG A 397 -20.61 17.13 3.09
CA ARG A 397 -21.90 16.76 2.48
C ARG A 397 -22.73 17.99 2.08
N ASP A 398 -22.65 19.08 2.83
CA ASP A 398 -23.33 20.34 2.49
C ASP A 398 -22.79 20.96 1.19
N ARG A 399 -21.53 20.73 0.85
CA ARG A 399 -20.87 21.28 -0.34
C ARG A 399 -20.74 20.32 -1.50
N GLU A 400 -20.84 19.02 -1.24
CA GLU A 400 -20.79 17.95 -2.24
C GLU A 400 -21.99 16.99 -2.02
N PRO A 401 -23.23 17.43 -2.33
CA PRO A 401 -24.44 16.62 -2.10
C PRO A 401 -24.46 15.29 -2.88
N SER A 402 -23.67 15.19 -3.94
CA SER A 402 -23.54 13.95 -4.74
C SER A 402 -22.72 12.86 -4.02
N ALA A 403 -22.05 13.19 -2.95
CA ALA A 403 -21.22 12.26 -2.20
C ALA A 403 -22.00 11.44 -1.15
N GLU A 404 -23.05 10.74 -1.59
CA GLU A 404 -23.91 9.92 -0.71
C GLU A 404 -23.12 8.87 0.07
N GLN A 405 -22.06 8.33 -0.54
CA GLN A 405 -21.18 7.32 0.07
C GLN A 405 -20.04 7.92 0.91
N ALA A 406 -20.00 9.24 1.07
CA ALA A 406 -19.00 9.87 1.91
C ALA A 406 -19.15 9.42 3.37
N ALA A 407 -18.01 9.07 3.98
CA ALA A 407 -17.94 8.60 5.36
C ALA A 407 -16.69 9.13 6.06
N VAL A 408 -16.68 9.07 7.37
CA VAL A 408 -15.48 9.36 8.17
C VAL A 408 -15.23 8.21 9.15
N ILE A 409 -13.96 7.98 9.46
CA ILE A 409 -13.51 6.96 10.39
C ILE A 409 -12.47 7.59 11.31
N VAL A 410 -12.70 7.56 12.61
CA VAL A 410 -11.67 7.86 13.60
C VAL A 410 -10.82 6.62 13.80
N THR A 411 -9.51 6.75 13.67
CA THR A 411 -8.57 5.63 13.75
C THR A 411 -7.23 6.07 14.36
N ARG A 412 -6.39 5.10 14.62
CA ARG A 412 -4.98 5.24 15.01
C ARG A 412 -4.18 4.14 14.32
N PRO A 413 -2.83 4.25 14.26
CA PRO A 413 -2.03 3.15 13.77
C PRO A 413 -2.30 1.86 14.56
N GLY A 414 -2.73 0.83 13.85
CA GLY A 414 -3.12 -0.47 14.38
C GLY A 414 -2.06 -1.55 14.21
N PRO A 415 -2.31 -2.78 14.67
CA PRO A 415 -1.41 -3.91 14.48
C PRO A 415 -1.42 -4.35 13.01
N GLY A 416 -0.30 -4.93 12.56
CA GLY A 416 -0.21 -5.58 11.26
C GLY A 416 -1.04 -6.86 11.17
N ALA A 417 -0.97 -7.51 10.01
CA ALA A 417 -1.67 -8.76 9.75
C ALA A 417 -1.41 -9.81 10.84
N CYS A 418 -2.45 -10.51 11.26
CA CYS A 418 -2.36 -11.57 12.26
C CYS A 418 -3.22 -12.78 11.92
N ARG A 419 -2.74 -13.97 12.31
CA ARG A 419 -3.49 -15.22 12.24
C ARG A 419 -4.49 -15.26 13.40
N LEU A 420 -5.71 -15.69 13.13
CA LEU A 420 -6.79 -15.82 14.11
C LEU A 420 -7.04 -17.29 14.48
N LEU A 421 -6.78 -18.22 13.54
CA LEU A 421 -6.92 -19.67 13.67
C LEU A 421 -5.72 -20.38 13.03
#